data_13cd9e51c72f181bd6057fee37bc59af
#
_entry.id   13cd9e51c72f181bd6057fee37bc59af
#
_cell.length_a   1.000
_cell.length_b   1.000
_cell.length_c   1.000
_cell.angle_alpha   90.00
_cell.angle_beta   90.00
_cell.angle_gamma   90.00
#
_symmetry.space_group_name_H-M   'P 1'
#
loop_
_entity.id
_entity.type
_entity.pdbx_description
1 polymer ?
#
loop_
_entity_poly.entity_id
_entity_poly.type
_entity_poly.pdbx_seq_one_letter_code
_entity_poly.pdbx_strand_id
1 'polypeptide(L)'
;MMKVELNQTRYPTKPAQLWGKMKELRRWHFHKTWEAQARGAPVIQGIVQSFQGYLSGLGEFANPSYGPYYTMMMRRPEDNIKCHEAMEARGWGRDLCSSMRLHLGQMFRGLSTRGPKGDTVIPNFVFQYVGCHSMGKTGQLFTEHLGVPYYPFDVPYEETPESHEYLVTQLAEGIEWMEKHTGIRYDDEKAVEGAKNEWECYALLTKIFLECQNIPAPWDYRQLWSLRLPAVTMRHEAAVVEYLRELLDETRERVRDGISARGYEKVRLIHDGIPPFYRINLLRYPAEYGAIIVGGPL
;
A
#
# COMPACT_ATOMS: atom_id res chain seq x y z
N MET A 1 -24.89 -14.71 21.03
CA MET A 1 -24.54 -15.20 19.68
C MET A 1 -23.69 -16.45 19.86
N MET A 2 -24.16 -17.63 19.41
CA MET A 2 -23.35 -18.86 19.48
C MET A 2 -22.28 -18.81 18.39
N LYS A 3 -21.02 -19.05 18.75
CA LYS A 3 -19.95 -19.31 17.77
C LYS A 3 -20.35 -20.52 16.93
N VAL A 4 -20.11 -20.44 15.62
CA VAL A 4 -20.32 -21.60 14.74
C VAL A 4 -19.32 -22.68 15.16
N GLU A 5 -19.81 -23.88 15.43
CA GLU A 5 -18.92 -25.01 15.64
C GLU A 5 -18.13 -25.25 14.36
N LEU A 6 -16.80 -25.16 14.46
CA LEU A 6 -15.86 -25.32 13.34
C LEU A 6 -15.94 -26.70 12.64
N ASN A 7 -16.72 -27.64 13.18
CA ASN A 7 -16.97 -28.96 12.63
C ASN A 7 -17.95 -28.98 11.44
N GLN A 8 -18.47 -27.82 11.00
CA GLN A 8 -19.34 -27.71 9.81
C GLN A 8 -18.60 -27.15 8.59
N THR A 9 -17.37 -27.59 8.35
CA THR A 9 -16.68 -27.25 7.10
C THR A 9 -17.43 -27.87 5.90
N ARG A 10 -18.06 -27.02 5.08
CA ARG A 10 -18.75 -27.44 3.86
C ARG A 10 -17.82 -27.53 2.66
N TYR A 11 -16.72 -26.77 2.70
CA TYR A 11 -15.83 -26.57 1.57
C TYR A 11 -14.38 -26.89 1.95
N PRO A 12 -13.58 -27.46 1.04
CA PRO A 12 -12.16 -27.66 1.26
C PRO A 12 -11.43 -26.30 1.37
N THR A 13 -10.33 -26.29 2.12
CA THR A 13 -9.46 -25.12 2.25
C THR A 13 -8.03 -25.51 1.90
N LYS A 14 -7.29 -24.59 1.28
CA LYS A 14 -5.83 -24.74 1.05
C LYS A 14 -5.10 -23.45 1.47
N PRO A 15 -3.86 -23.51 1.94
CA PRO A 15 -2.99 -22.34 2.07
C PRO A 15 -2.81 -21.63 0.72
N ALA A 16 -2.50 -20.33 0.76
CA ALA A 16 -2.12 -19.62 -0.46
C ALA A 16 -0.74 -20.10 -0.93
N GLN A 17 -0.65 -20.54 -2.19
CA GLN A 17 0.60 -21.06 -2.80
C GLN A 17 1.62 -19.93 -2.95
N LEU A 18 1.18 -18.74 -3.35
CA LEU A 18 2.02 -17.58 -3.61
C LEU A 18 2.45 -16.78 -2.38
N TRP A 19 2.12 -17.26 -1.18
CA TRP A 19 2.49 -16.57 0.06
C TRP A 19 4.00 -16.38 0.24
N GLY A 20 4.80 -17.38 -0.14
CA GLY A 20 6.27 -17.33 -0.16
C GLY A 20 6.78 -16.30 -1.15
N LYS A 21 6.33 -16.40 -2.40
CA LYS A 21 6.71 -15.51 -3.50
C LYS A 21 6.39 -14.03 -3.20
N MET A 22 5.23 -13.76 -2.60
CA MET A 22 4.87 -12.40 -2.15
C MET A 22 5.91 -11.81 -1.19
N LYS A 23 6.37 -12.60 -0.21
CA LYS A 23 7.38 -12.15 0.77
C LYS A 23 8.75 -11.93 0.12
N GLU A 24 9.14 -12.82 -0.78
CA GLU A 24 10.40 -12.73 -1.54
C GLU A 24 10.42 -11.50 -2.43
N LEU A 25 9.35 -11.26 -3.17
CA LEU A 25 9.21 -10.11 -4.06
C LEU A 25 9.31 -8.78 -3.27
N ARG A 26 8.67 -8.70 -2.11
CA ARG A 26 8.78 -7.52 -1.24
C ARG A 26 10.18 -7.32 -0.67
N ARG A 27 10.86 -8.41 -0.31
CA ARG A 27 12.25 -8.35 0.16
C ARG A 27 13.19 -7.91 -0.96
N TRP A 28 13.03 -8.52 -2.13
CA TRP A 28 13.78 -8.15 -3.33
C TRP A 28 13.67 -6.66 -3.65
N HIS A 29 12.44 -6.13 -3.74
CA HIS A 29 12.22 -4.72 -4.04
C HIS A 29 12.84 -3.79 -2.98
N PHE A 30 12.70 -4.13 -1.71
CA PHE A 30 13.32 -3.35 -0.64
C PHE A 30 14.85 -3.28 -0.78
N HIS A 31 15.50 -4.39 -1.04
CA HIS A 31 16.95 -4.41 -1.24
C HIS A 31 17.36 -3.68 -2.52
N LYS A 32 16.67 -3.94 -3.63
CA LYS A 32 16.89 -3.28 -4.92
C LYS A 32 16.88 -1.75 -4.78
N THR A 33 15.83 -1.21 -4.17
CA THR A 33 15.67 0.25 -4.08
C THR A 33 16.70 0.90 -3.16
N TRP A 34 17.09 0.25 -2.07
CA TRP A 34 18.14 0.75 -1.19
C TRP A 34 19.56 0.57 -1.76
N GLU A 35 19.80 -0.45 -2.54
CA GLU A 35 21.03 -0.58 -3.32
C GLU A 35 21.11 0.50 -4.40
N ALA A 36 20.01 0.83 -5.06
CA ALA A 36 19.92 1.95 -6.00
C ALA A 36 20.18 3.28 -5.30
N GLN A 37 19.60 3.51 -4.12
CA GLN A 37 19.86 4.68 -3.29
C GLN A 37 21.35 4.83 -2.96
N ALA A 38 22.02 3.73 -2.60
CA ALA A 38 23.47 3.74 -2.33
C ALA A 38 24.31 4.12 -3.58
N ARG A 39 23.75 4.02 -4.79
CA ARG A 39 24.33 4.47 -6.05
C ARG A 39 23.84 5.87 -6.49
N GLY A 40 23.07 6.56 -5.68
CA GLY A 40 22.58 7.92 -5.93
C GLY A 40 21.13 8.01 -6.41
N ALA A 41 20.37 6.93 -6.40
CA ALA A 41 18.93 7.00 -6.69
C ALA A 41 18.19 7.81 -5.61
N PRO A 42 17.14 8.57 -5.98
CA PRO A 42 16.46 9.44 -5.05
C PRO A 42 15.66 8.65 -4.00
N VAL A 43 15.55 9.24 -2.83
CA VAL A 43 14.64 8.79 -1.77
C VAL A 43 13.45 9.73 -1.72
N ILE A 44 12.26 9.19 -1.91
CA ILE A 44 11.00 9.94 -1.98
C ILE A 44 10.14 9.54 -0.79
N GLN A 45 9.86 10.49 0.08
CA GLN A 45 8.96 10.28 1.22
C GLN A 45 7.52 10.61 0.82
N GLY A 46 6.56 9.91 1.37
CA GLY A 46 5.14 10.18 1.17
C GLY A 46 4.34 8.95 0.71
N ILE A 47 3.04 9.13 0.61
CA ILE A 47 2.12 8.09 0.16
C ILE A 47 2.00 8.18 -1.36
N VAL A 48 2.75 7.36 -2.06
CA VAL A 48 2.89 7.41 -3.53
C VAL A 48 2.23 6.22 -4.24
N GLN A 49 1.27 5.58 -3.59
CA GLN A 49 0.68 4.32 -4.09
C GLN A 49 0.12 4.39 -5.51
N SER A 50 -0.41 5.53 -5.92
CA SER A 50 -1.01 5.72 -7.25
C SER A 50 -0.13 6.53 -8.20
N PHE A 51 1.15 6.73 -7.86
CA PHE A 51 2.08 7.54 -8.63
C PHE A 51 3.42 6.84 -8.88
N GLN A 52 3.46 5.52 -8.68
CA GLN A 52 4.72 4.77 -8.82
C GLN A 52 5.19 4.75 -10.27
N GLY A 53 4.26 4.62 -11.23
CA GLY A 53 4.57 4.73 -12.64
C GLY A 53 5.10 6.12 -13.01
N TYR A 54 4.46 7.18 -12.53
CA TYR A 54 4.93 8.55 -12.74
C TYR A 54 6.32 8.78 -12.12
N LEU A 55 6.55 8.34 -10.89
CA LEU A 55 7.85 8.50 -10.23
C LEU A 55 8.97 7.66 -10.88
N SER A 56 8.64 6.57 -11.58
CA SER A 56 9.62 5.74 -12.28
C SER A 56 10.33 6.46 -13.42
N GLY A 57 9.81 7.60 -13.89
CA GLY A 57 10.52 8.51 -14.78
C GLY A 57 11.82 9.07 -14.23
N LEU A 58 12.00 9.08 -12.91
CA LEU A 58 13.28 9.37 -12.25
C LEU A 58 14.25 8.17 -12.25
N GLY A 59 13.86 7.03 -12.84
CA GLY A 59 14.56 5.76 -12.73
C GLY A 59 14.20 4.99 -11.47
N GLU A 60 15.16 4.27 -10.89
CA GLU A 60 14.96 3.60 -9.60
C GLU A 60 14.87 4.64 -8.47
N PHE A 61 13.95 4.44 -7.56
CA PHE A 61 13.80 5.28 -6.37
C PHE A 61 13.47 4.43 -5.13
N ALA A 62 13.83 4.93 -3.95
CA ALA A 62 13.45 4.32 -2.69
C ALA A 62 12.29 5.10 -2.05
N ASN A 63 11.25 4.37 -1.63
CA ASN A 63 10.16 4.94 -0.83
C ASN A 63 10.10 4.26 0.54
N PRO A 64 10.51 4.92 1.62
CA PRO A 64 10.52 4.34 2.95
C PRO A 64 9.15 4.26 3.62
N SER A 65 8.13 4.95 3.10
CA SER A 65 6.82 5.11 3.75
C SER A 65 6.11 3.78 4.02
N TYR A 66 6.34 2.77 3.18
CA TYR A 66 5.77 1.42 3.32
C TYR A 66 6.84 0.35 3.52
N GLY A 67 8.01 0.75 3.99
CA GLY A 67 9.13 -0.15 4.24
C GLY A 67 8.83 -1.20 5.33
N PRO A 68 9.80 -2.12 5.58
CA PRO A 68 9.65 -3.17 6.57
C PRO A 68 9.36 -2.66 7.97
N TYR A 69 9.90 -1.50 8.34
CA TYR A 69 9.69 -0.89 9.65
C TYR A 69 8.23 -0.48 9.86
N TYR A 70 7.57 0.10 8.84
CA TYR A 70 6.15 0.41 8.90
C TYR A 70 5.30 -0.85 9.09
N THR A 71 5.54 -1.88 8.28
CA THR A 71 4.82 -3.15 8.41
C THR A 71 5.12 -3.90 9.71
N MET A 72 6.31 -3.77 10.25
CA MET A 72 6.67 -4.35 11.54
C MET A 72 5.90 -3.70 12.68
N MET A 73 5.81 -2.37 12.70
CA MET A 73 5.10 -1.63 13.75
C MET A 73 3.60 -1.87 13.74
N MET A 74 3.00 -2.08 12.56
CA MET A 74 1.60 -2.50 12.46
C MET A 74 1.32 -3.83 13.17
N ARG A 75 2.34 -4.68 13.35
CA ARG A 75 2.24 -5.99 14.00
C ARG A 75 2.60 -5.98 15.48
N ARG A 76 3.15 -4.87 15.97
CA ARG A 76 3.61 -4.71 17.36
C ARG A 76 2.79 -3.61 18.05
N PRO A 77 1.75 -3.97 18.81
CA PRO A 77 0.87 -3.00 19.45
C PRO A 77 1.61 -2.00 20.34
N GLU A 78 2.63 -2.44 21.06
CA GLU A 78 3.43 -1.61 21.96
C GLU A 78 4.25 -0.55 21.22
N ASP A 79 4.79 -0.88 20.05
CA ASP A 79 5.51 0.08 19.20
C ASP A 79 4.54 1.08 18.55
N ASN A 80 3.34 0.62 18.21
CA ASN A 80 2.26 1.45 17.71
C ASN A 80 1.84 2.50 18.76
N ILE A 81 1.61 2.06 20.01
CA ILE A 81 1.29 2.95 21.14
C ILE A 81 2.36 4.04 21.29
N LYS A 82 3.64 3.66 21.31
CA LYS A 82 4.75 4.61 21.42
C LYS A 82 4.80 5.64 20.27
N CYS A 83 4.34 5.28 19.07
CA CYS A 83 4.22 6.24 17.97
C CYS A 83 3.09 7.25 18.22
N HIS A 84 1.95 6.80 18.74
CA HIS A 84 0.86 7.69 19.11
C HIS A 84 1.23 8.62 20.28
N GLU A 85 1.92 8.09 21.30
CA GLU A 85 2.45 8.86 22.43
C GLU A 85 3.45 9.95 21.96
N ALA A 86 4.31 9.63 20.99
CA ALA A 86 5.24 10.58 20.42
C ALA A 86 4.55 11.75 19.67
N MET A 87 3.35 11.51 19.12
CA MET A 87 2.49 12.54 18.55
C MET A 87 1.86 13.41 19.63
N GLU A 88 1.28 12.78 20.64
CA GLU A 88 0.59 13.45 21.75
C GLU A 88 1.56 14.32 22.55
N ALA A 89 2.79 13.86 22.78
CA ALA A 89 3.85 14.62 23.45
C ALA A 89 4.25 15.90 22.69
N ARG A 90 3.88 16.01 21.40
CA ARG A 90 4.07 17.22 20.56
C ARG A 90 2.80 18.05 20.41
N GLY A 91 1.77 17.77 21.18
CA GLY A 91 0.51 18.49 21.16
C GLY A 91 -0.46 18.11 20.03
N TRP A 92 -0.20 17.02 19.30
CA TRP A 92 -1.11 16.56 18.24
C TRP A 92 -2.27 15.76 18.83
N GLY A 93 -3.49 16.19 18.50
CA GLY A 93 -4.73 15.60 19.00
C GLY A 93 -4.96 14.15 18.54
N ARG A 94 -5.87 13.47 19.25
CA ARG A 94 -6.27 12.08 18.95
C ARG A 94 -7.27 11.99 17.81
N ASP A 95 -7.84 13.09 17.40
CA ASP A 95 -8.80 13.27 16.31
C ASP A 95 -8.17 13.16 14.90
N LEU A 96 -6.84 13.36 14.79
CA LEU A 96 -6.14 13.09 13.53
C LEU A 96 -6.18 11.59 13.21
N CYS A 97 -6.31 11.26 11.92
CA CYS A 97 -6.32 9.88 11.41
C CYS A 97 -5.23 9.00 12.06
N SER A 98 -5.62 7.87 12.65
CA SER A 98 -4.69 6.99 13.37
C SER A 98 -3.57 6.42 12.49
N SER A 99 -3.85 6.18 11.20
CA SER A 99 -2.82 5.75 10.24
C SER A 99 -1.77 6.85 10.01
N MET A 100 -2.22 8.09 9.85
CA MET A 100 -1.30 9.24 9.67
C MET A 100 -0.52 9.53 10.96
N ARG A 101 -1.17 9.42 12.11
CA ARG A 101 -0.47 9.53 13.43
C ARG A 101 0.61 8.47 13.59
N LEU A 102 0.38 7.26 13.09
CA LEU A 102 1.39 6.19 13.11
C LEU A 102 2.60 6.55 12.24
N HIS A 103 2.37 7.03 11.01
CA HIS A 103 3.44 7.48 10.11
C HIS A 103 4.28 8.63 10.71
N LEU A 104 3.60 9.65 11.23
CA LEU A 104 4.26 10.79 11.85
C LEU A 104 4.98 10.39 13.15
N GLY A 105 4.37 9.55 13.95
CA GLY A 105 4.99 9.01 15.18
C GLY A 105 6.26 8.21 14.88
N GLN A 106 6.30 7.47 13.79
CA GLN A 106 7.51 6.81 13.31
C GLN A 106 8.59 7.82 12.93
N MET A 107 8.21 8.87 12.20
CA MET A 107 9.11 9.95 11.83
C MET A 107 9.72 10.61 13.07
N PHE A 108 8.91 11.01 14.03
CA PHE A 108 9.37 11.63 15.28
C PHE A 108 10.24 10.73 16.15
N ARG A 109 10.14 9.42 15.94
CA ARG A 109 11.01 8.42 16.58
C ARG A 109 12.24 8.05 15.75
N GLY A 110 12.48 8.73 14.60
CA GLY A 110 13.58 8.44 13.70
C GLY A 110 13.51 7.07 13.03
N LEU A 111 12.30 6.57 12.74
CA LEU A 111 12.10 5.22 12.19
C LEU A 111 11.60 5.21 10.75
N SER A 112 11.03 6.32 10.26
CA SER A 112 10.36 6.38 8.95
C SER A 112 11.31 6.29 7.76
N THR A 113 12.54 6.71 7.92
CA THR A 113 13.54 6.81 6.84
C THR A 113 14.72 5.86 7.05
N ARG A 114 14.52 4.75 7.76
CA ARG A 114 15.58 3.78 8.01
C ARG A 114 15.81 2.85 6.84
N GLY A 115 17.06 2.82 6.37
CA GLY A 115 17.56 1.86 5.42
C GLY A 115 17.79 0.45 6.01
N PRO A 116 18.22 -0.52 5.18
CA PRO A 116 18.47 -1.91 5.60
C PRO A 116 19.50 -2.05 6.70
N LYS A 117 20.47 -1.16 6.75
CA LYS A 117 21.56 -1.13 7.76
C LYS A 117 21.15 -0.43 9.06
N GLY A 118 19.91 0.07 9.15
CA GLY A 118 19.43 0.84 10.30
C GLY A 118 19.86 2.31 10.33
N ASP A 119 20.60 2.75 9.32
CA ASP A 119 20.96 4.14 9.08
C ASP A 119 19.72 4.97 8.72
N THR A 120 19.71 6.23 9.12
CA THR A 120 18.67 7.18 8.74
C THR A 120 19.09 7.91 7.47
N VAL A 121 18.24 7.86 6.45
CA VAL A 121 18.45 8.55 5.18
C VAL A 121 17.46 9.71 5.08
N ILE A 122 17.95 10.90 4.79
CA ILE A 122 17.11 12.07 4.54
C ILE A 122 16.58 11.96 3.11
N PRO A 123 15.26 12.03 2.87
CA PRO A 123 14.70 11.97 1.52
C PRO A 123 15.08 13.23 0.72
N ASN A 124 15.13 13.10 -0.59
CA ASN A 124 15.34 14.24 -1.49
C ASN A 124 14.15 15.22 -1.41
N PHE A 125 12.94 14.66 -1.27
CA PHE A 125 11.71 15.44 -1.14
C PHE A 125 10.56 14.60 -0.58
N VAL A 126 9.50 15.28 -0.21
CA VAL A 126 8.20 14.69 0.10
C VAL A 126 7.30 14.88 -1.12
N PHE A 127 6.77 13.77 -1.66
CA PHE A 127 5.70 13.76 -2.66
C PHE A 127 4.45 13.15 -2.03
N GLN A 128 3.37 13.89 -1.98
CA GLN A 128 2.17 13.43 -1.30
C GLN A 128 0.92 13.86 -2.07
N TYR A 129 0.13 12.88 -2.55
CA TYR A 129 -1.20 13.23 -3.03
C TYR A 129 -2.12 13.60 -1.87
N VAL A 130 -2.96 14.60 -2.09
CA VAL A 130 -3.85 15.18 -1.09
C VAL A 130 -5.27 14.69 -1.33
N GLY A 131 -5.51 13.40 -1.04
CA GLY A 131 -6.85 12.80 -1.13
C GLY A 131 -7.71 13.07 0.11
N CYS A 132 -7.13 13.60 1.19
CA CYS A 132 -7.85 14.08 2.39
C CYS A 132 -6.97 15.04 3.20
N HIS A 133 -7.60 15.82 4.09
CA HIS A 133 -6.90 16.80 4.92
C HIS A 133 -5.76 16.20 5.77
N SER A 134 -5.96 14.99 6.31
CA SER A 134 -4.92 14.30 7.09
C SER A 134 -3.69 13.96 6.26
N MET A 135 -3.86 13.60 4.99
CA MET A 135 -2.73 13.31 4.09
C MET A 135 -1.93 14.57 3.76
N GLY A 136 -2.61 15.68 3.41
CA GLY A 136 -1.96 16.96 3.17
C GLY A 136 -1.17 17.45 4.39
N LYS A 137 -1.78 17.39 5.57
CA LYS A 137 -1.10 17.77 6.83
C LYS A 137 0.09 16.87 7.14
N THR A 138 0.00 15.59 6.83
CA THR A 138 1.12 14.64 7.00
C THR A 138 2.31 15.02 6.14
N GLY A 139 2.10 15.33 4.85
CA GLY A 139 3.16 15.78 3.95
C GLY A 139 3.83 17.06 4.45
N GLN A 140 3.05 18.04 4.88
CA GLN A 140 3.55 19.28 5.47
C GLN A 140 4.44 19.01 6.71
N LEU A 141 3.99 18.14 7.62
CA LEU A 141 4.75 17.82 8.84
C LEU A 141 6.04 17.04 8.56
N PHE A 142 6.06 16.19 7.53
CA PHE A 142 7.30 15.55 7.07
C PHE A 142 8.31 16.60 6.61
N THR A 143 7.87 17.54 5.79
CA THR A 143 8.70 18.64 5.30
C THR A 143 9.23 19.52 6.44
N GLU A 144 8.37 19.96 7.33
CA GLU A 144 8.75 20.77 8.48
C GLU A 144 9.77 20.09 9.40
N HIS A 145 9.61 18.76 9.61
CA HIS A 145 10.49 18.00 10.49
C HIS A 145 11.81 17.60 9.85
N LEU A 146 11.79 17.23 8.56
CA LEU A 146 12.97 16.73 7.84
C LEU A 146 13.75 17.84 7.15
N GLY A 147 13.17 19.03 6.97
CA GLY A 147 13.79 20.15 6.28
C GLY A 147 13.95 19.92 4.78
N VAL A 148 13.05 19.16 4.16
CA VAL A 148 13.13 18.78 2.73
C VAL A 148 12.00 19.43 1.94
N PRO A 149 12.15 19.61 0.60
CA PRO A 149 11.09 20.14 -0.26
C PRO A 149 9.83 19.29 -0.24
N TYR A 150 8.67 19.91 -0.48
CA TYR A 150 7.36 19.26 -0.51
C TYR A 150 6.62 19.57 -1.80
N TYR A 151 6.16 18.54 -2.48
CA TYR A 151 5.24 18.64 -3.60
C TYR A 151 3.88 18.03 -3.19
N PRO A 152 2.89 18.87 -2.86
CA PRO A 152 1.51 18.42 -2.68
C PRO A 152 0.89 18.22 -4.06
N PHE A 153 0.40 17.01 -4.34
CA PHE A 153 -0.40 16.73 -5.52
C PHE A 153 -1.87 16.77 -5.12
N ASP A 154 -2.55 17.84 -5.53
CA ASP A 154 -3.94 18.05 -5.17
C ASP A 154 -4.87 17.29 -6.12
N VAL A 155 -5.81 16.51 -5.54
CA VAL A 155 -6.76 15.72 -6.32
C VAL A 155 -8.14 16.34 -6.19
N PRO A 156 -8.69 16.91 -7.27
CA PRO A 156 -10.04 17.48 -7.28
C PRO A 156 -11.10 16.45 -6.86
N TYR A 157 -12.12 16.92 -6.19
CA TYR A 157 -13.23 16.05 -5.74
C TYR A 157 -14.13 15.64 -6.90
N GLU A 158 -14.35 16.54 -7.85
CA GLU A 158 -15.24 16.30 -8.99
C GLU A 158 -14.42 15.93 -10.25
N GLU A 159 -14.94 14.98 -11.00
CA GLU A 159 -14.37 14.56 -12.28
C GLU A 159 -14.99 15.38 -13.40
N THR A 160 -14.29 16.45 -13.81
CA THR A 160 -14.66 17.34 -14.90
C THR A 160 -13.51 17.50 -15.89
N PRO A 161 -13.74 18.03 -17.11
CA PRO A 161 -12.65 18.36 -18.04
C PRO A 161 -11.61 19.30 -17.43
N GLU A 162 -12.05 20.29 -16.65
CA GLU A 162 -11.18 21.26 -15.97
C GLU A 162 -10.34 20.59 -14.87
N SER A 163 -10.92 19.63 -14.14
CA SER A 163 -10.20 18.82 -13.17
C SER A 163 -9.09 17.98 -13.82
N HIS A 164 -9.38 17.42 -15.01
CA HIS A 164 -8.37 16.68 -15.76
C HIS A 164 -7.23 17.59 -16.24
N GLU A 165 -7.55 18.77 -16.78
CA GLU A 165 -6.53 19.76 -17.18
C GLU A 165 -5.67 20.20 -16.00
N TYR A 166 -6.29 20.44 -14.85
CA TYR A 166 -5.61 20.78 -13.60
C TYR A 166 -4.64 19.67 -13.17
N LEU A 167 -5.06 18.40 -13.19
CA LEU A 167 -4.19 17.26 -12.86
C LEU A 167 -3.02 17.13 -13.84
N VAL A 168 -3.28 17.28 -15.15
CA VAL A 168 -2.22 17.22 -16.18
C VAL A 168 -1.19 18.34 -15.97
N THR A 169 -1.64 19.54 -15.66
CA THR A 169 -0.77 20.70 -15.39
C THR A 169 0.11 20.40 -14.15
N GLN A 170 -0.47 19.92 -13.05
CA GLN A 170 0.30 19.56 -11.86
C GLN A 170 1.34 18.45 -12.13
N LEU A 171 0.99 17.45 -12.97
CA LEU A 171 1.96 16.41 -13.35
C LEU A 171 3.11 16.99 -14.15
N ALA A 172 2.83 17.87 -15.12
CA ALA A 172 3.87 18.53 -15.91
C ALA A 172 4.79 19.41 -15.06
N GLU A 173 4.24 20.27 -14.22
CA GLU A 173 4.98 21.08 -13.26
C GLU A 173 5.77 20.23 -12.25
N GLY A 174 5.20 19.11 -11.83
CA GLY A 174 5.83 18.16 -10.93
C GLY A 174 7.07 17.49 -11.52
N ILE A 175 7.13 17.25 -12.84
CA ILE A 175 8.32 16.73 -13.52
C ILE A 175 9.45 17.76 -13.41
N GLU A 176 9.22 19.02 -13.81
CA GLU A 176 10.23 20.08 -13.73
C GLU A 176 10.71 20.31 -12.29
N TRP A 177 9.75 20.24 -11.35
CA TRP A 177 10.06 20.37 -9.92
C TRP A 177 10.92 19.22 -9.41
N MET A 178 10.63 17.97 -9.79
CA MET A 178 11.42 16.79 -9.40
C MET A 178 12.83 16.84 -10.00
N GLU A 179 12.98 17.18 -11.27
CA GLU A 179 14.29 17.37 -11.92
C GLU A 179 15.15 18.40 -11.16
N LYS A 180 14.54 19.52 -10.81
CA LYS A 180 15.22 20.58 -10.02
C LYS A 180 15.73 20.09 -8.67
N HIS A 181 14.98 19.23 -7.97
CA HIS A 181 15.31 18.81 -6.61
C HIS A 181 16.14 17.53 -6.52
N THR A 182 16.21 16.76 -7.61
CA THR A 182 17.05 15.55 -7.68
C THR A 182 18.28 15.73 -8.55
N GLY A 183 18.27 16.66 -9.49
CA GLY A 183 19.28 16.76 -10.55
C GLY A 183 19.20 15.63 -11.59
N ILE A 184 18.16 14.80 -11.53
CA ILE A 184 17.94 13.66 -12.45
C ILE A 184 17.00 14.14 -13.56
N ARG A 185 17.42 13.94 -14.80
CA ARG A 185 16.54 14.17 -15.96
C ARG A 185 15.46 13.11 -16.00
N TYR A 186 14.22 13.57 -16.12
CA TYR A 186 13.06 12.68 -16.20
C TYR A 186 13.02 11.92 -17.54
N ASP A 187 12.68 10.65 -17.48
CA ASP A 187 12.64 9.70 -18.61
C ASP A 187 11.18 9.30 -18.84
N ASP A 188 10.59 9.89 -19.87
CA ASP A 188 9.19 9.66 -20.24
C ASP A 188 8.92 8.19 -20.61
N GLU A 189 9.88 7.49 -21.22
CA GLU A 189 9.71 6.08 -21.62
C GLU A 189 9.57 5.19 -20.38
N LYS A 190 10.41 5.40 -19.37
CA LYS A 190 10.30 4.68 -18.09
C LYS A 190 9.02 5.00 -17.36
N ALA A 191 8.60 6.27 -17.36
CA ALA A 191 7.33 6.66 -16.76
C ALA A 191 6.14 5.98 -17.43
N VAL A 192 6.12 5.95 -18.75
CA VAL A 192 5.07 5.27 -19.54
C VAL A 192 5.08 3.77 -19.30
N GLU A 193 6.26 3.13 -19.25
CA GLU A 193 6.37 1.71 -18.92
C GLU A 193 5.86 1.42 -17.52
N GLY A 194 6.30 2.20 -16.53
CA GLY A 194 5.85 2.07 -15.15
C GLY A 194 4.35 2.30 -15.00
N ALA A 195 3.79 3.29 -15.70
CA ALA A 195 2.35 3.56 -15.70
C ALA A 195 1.54 2.42 -16.35
N LYS A 196 2.03 1.81 -17.43
CA LYS A 196 1.41 0.62 -18.03
C LYS A 196 1.38 -0.54 -17.06
N ASN A 197 2.49 -0.82 -16.37
CA ASN A 197 2.56 -1.86 -15.36
C ASN A 197 1.61 -1.59 -14.19
N GLU A 198 1.56 -0.33 -13.73
CA GLU A 198 0.65 0.08 -12.66
C GLU A 198 -0.81 -0.13 -13.06
N TRP A 199 -1.19 0.27 -14.26
CA TRP A 199 -2.53 0.08 -14.80
C TRP A 199 -2.90 -1.40 -14.94
N GLU A 200 -1.99 -2.23 -15.45
CA GLU A 200 -2.21 -3.67 -15.55
C GLU A 200 -2.37 -4.32 -14.18
N CYS A 201 -1.60 -3.88 -13.17
CA CYS A 201 -1.78 -4.33 -11.79
C CYS A 201 -3.20 -4.05 -11.28
N TYR A 202 -3.75 -2.87 -11.54
CA TYR A 202 -5.15 -2.55 -11.18
C TYR A 202 -6.15 -3.46 -11.88
N ALA A 203 -5.98 -3.68 -13.18
CA ALA A 203 -6.86 -4.55 -13.95
C ALA A 203 -6.83 -6.01 -13.44
N LEU A 204 -5.64 -6.53 -13.10
CA LEU A 204 -5.48 -7.88 -12.54
C LEU A 204 -6.09 -7.98 -11.14
N LEU A 205 -5.85 -7.01 -10.27
CA LEU A 205 -6.45 -6.97 -8.93
C LEU A 205 -7.98 -6.94 -9.00
N THR A 206 -8.54 -6.13 -9.91
CA THR A 206 -10.00 -6.09 -10.12
C THR A 206 -10.52 -7.47 -10.51
N LYS A 207 -9.87 -8.18 -11.45
CA LYS A 207 -10.26 -9.53 -11.83
C LYS A 207 -10.20 -10.50 -10.65
N ILE A 208 -9.13 -10.46 -9.83
CA ILE A 208 -8.97 -11.30 -8.64
C ILE A 208 -10.09 -11.04 -7.63
N PHE A 209 -10.46 -9.78 -7.40
CA PHE A 209 -11.55 -9.42 -6.49
C PHE A 209 -12.92 -9.86 -7.03
N LEU A 210 -13.14 -9.76 -8.34
CA LEU A 210 -14.38 -10.25 -8.96
C LEU A 210 -14.54 -11.77 -8.82
N GLU A 211 -13.47 -12.55 -8.87
CA GLU A 211 -13.54 -13.99 -8.62
C GLU A 211 -14.04 -14.32 -7.19
N CYS A 212 -13.93 -13.39 -6.22
CA CYS A 212 -14.48 -13.60 -4.88
C CYS A 212 -16.02 -13.52 -4.83
N GLN A 213 -16.70 -13.24 -5.94
CA GLN A 213 -18.16 -13.34 -6.07
C GLN A 213 -18.62 -14.80 -6.12
N ASN A 214 -17.75 -15.74 -6.50
CA ASN A 214 -18.05 -17.17 -6.51
C ASN A 214 -18.35 -17.70 -5.09
N ILE A 215 -19.12 -18.77 -5.01
CA ILE A 215 -19.47 -19.50 -3.78
C ILE A 215 -18.94 -20.94 -3.88
N PRO A 216 -18.00 -21.32 -3.01
CA PRO A 216 -17.39 -20.52 -1.94
C PRO A 216 -16.43 -19.46 -2.47
N ALA A 217 -16.23 -18.40 -1.68
CA ALA A 217 -15.24 -17.39 -2.01
C ALA A 217 -13.81 -17.97 -1.93
N PRO A 218 -12.98 -17.83 -2.98
CA PRO A 218 -11.62 -18.38 -3.00
C PRO A 218 -10.70 -17.72 -1.97
N TRP A 219 -10.97 -16.46 -1.65
CA TRP A 219 -10.22 -15.65 -0.69
C TRP A 219 -11.14 -14.88 0.27
N ASP A 220 -10.70 -14.70 1.52
CA ASP A 220 -11.23 -13.66 2.39
C ASP A 220 -10.47 -12.32 2.14
N TYR A 221 -11.12 -11.20 2.44
CA TYR A 221 -10.54 -9.87 2.23
C TYR A 221 -9.20 -9.68 2.97
N ARG A 222 -9.04 -10.30 4.14
CA ARG A 222 -7.78 -10.26 4.90
C ARG A 222 -6.64 -11.00 4.18
N GLN A 223 -6.91 -12.13 3.50
CA GLN A 223 -5.92 -12.84 2.68
C GLN A 223 -5.51 -11.98 1.48
N LEU A 224 -6.50 -11.46 0.74
CA LEU A 224 -6.25 -10.57 -0.40
C LEU A 224 -5.50 -9.32 0.02
N TRP A 225 -5.83 -8.72 1.17
CA TRP A 225 -5.08 -7.60 1.70
C TRP A 225 -3.59 -7.90 1.84
N SER A 226 -3.24 -9.11 2.24
CA SER A 226 -1.82 -9.50 2.36
C SER A 226 -1.18 -9.87 1.03
N LEU A 227 -1.89 -10.62 0.18
CA LEU A 227 -1.37 -11.07 -1.11
C LEU A 227 -1.15 -9.90 -2.08
N ARG A 228 -1.96 -8.84 -2.02
CA ARG A 228 -1.80 -7.64 -2.86
C ARG A 228 -0.67 -6.70 -2.43
N LEU A 229 0.01 -6.94 -1.30
CA LEU A 229 1.03 -6.01 -0.78
C LEU A 229 2.13 -5.62 -1.78
N PRO A 230 2.61 -6.48 -2.70
CA PRO A 230 3.50 -6.05 -3.76
C PRO A 230 2.90 -4.94 -4.61
N ALA A 231 1.63 -5.05 -4.97
CA ALA A 231 0.91 -4.04 -5.73
C ALA A 231 0.59 -2.75 -4.94
N VAL A 232 0.89 -2.68 -3.66
CA VAL A 232 0.79 -1.43 -2.87
C VAL A 232 2.06 -0.59 -3.00
N THR A 233 3.22 -1.24 -3.12
CA THR A 233 4.52 -0.56 -2.97
C THR A 233 5.37 -0.54 -4.22
N MET A 234 5.05 -1.34 -5.24
CA MET A 234 5.90 -1.55 -6.41
C MET A 234 5.13 -1.89 -7.70
N ARG A 235 3.96 -1.26 -7.93
CA ARG A 235 3.13 -1.52 -9.13
C ARG A 235 3.82 -1.23 -10.45
N HIS A 236 4.76 -0.30 -10.47
CA HIS A 236 5.54 0.04 -11.66
C HIS A 236 6.50 -1.07 -12.11
N GLU A 237 6.73 -2.09 -11.27
CA GLU A 237 7.62 -3.19 -11.57
C GLU A 237 6.92 -4.30 -12.35
N ALA A 238 7.48 -4.71 -13.50
CA ALA A 238 6.95 -5.82 -14.30
C ALA A 238 6.83 -7.13 -13.50
N ALA A 239 7.73 -7.35 -12.53
CA ALA A 239 7.69 -8.51 -11.66
C ALA A 239 6.42 -8.59 -10.80
N VAL A 240 5.77 -7.46 -10.52
CA VAL A 240 4.48 -7.43 -9.80
C VAL A 240 3.33 -7.81 -10.73
N VAL A 241 3.38 -7.39 -11.99
CA VAL A 241 2.41 -7.79 -13.02
C VAL A 241 2.42 -9.32 -13.16
N GLU A 242 3.61 -9.92 -13.31
CA GLU A 242 3.76 -11.38 -13.40
C GLU A 242 3.22 -12.09 -12.15
N TYR A 243 3.58 -11.59 -10.96
CA TYR A 243 3.06 -12.12 -9.70
C TYR A 243 1.52 -12.06 -9.62
N LEU A 244 0.91 -10.96 -10.07
CA LEU A 244 -0.56 -10.83 -10.05
C LEU A 244 -1.25 -11.70 -11.10
N ARG A 245 -0.60 -11.99 -12.24
CA ARG A 245 -1.09 -12.99 -13.22
C ARG A 245 -1.14 -14.38 -12.58
N GLU A 246 -0.07 -14.79 -11.92
CA GLU A 246 -0.03 -16.07 -11.18
C GLU A 246 -1.07 -16.11 -10.04
N LEU A 247 -1.28 -14.98 -9.34
CA LEU A 247 -2.30 -14.90 -8.29
C LEU A 247 -3.72 -15.03 -8.87
N LEU A 248 -3.96 -14.47 -10.04
CA LEU A 248 -5.24 -14.65 -10.75
C LEU A 248 -5.44 -16.11 -11.16
N ASP A 249 -4.38 -16.78 -11.64
CA ASP A 249 -4.44 -18.19 -12.01
C ASP A 249 -4.69 -19.08 -10.79
N GLU A 250 -4.00 -18.86 -9.67
CA GLU A 250 -4.30 -19.55 -8.40
C GLU A 250 -5.75 -19.27 -7.94
N THR A 251 -6.23 -18.06 -8.12
CA THR A 251 -7.60 -17.68 -7.75
C THR A 251 -8.63 -18.46 -8.56
N ARG A 252 -8.44 -18.57 -9.87
CA ARG A 252 -9.30 -19.32 -10.78
C ARG A 252 -9.24 -20.83 -10.54
N GLU A 253 -8.06 -21.37 -10.23
CA GLU A 253 -7.90 -22.76 -9.80
C GLU A 253 -8.74 -23.02 -8.56
N ARG A 254 -8.68 -22.15 -7.54
CA ARG A 254 -9.48 -22.26 -6.32
C ARG A 254 -10.97 -22.24 -6.59
N VAL A 255 -11.43 -21.36 -7.48
CA VAL A 255 -12.85 -21.31 -7.90
C VAL A 255 -13.26 -22.62 -8.56
N ARG A 256 -12.49 -23.11 -9.53
CA ARG A 256 -12.77 -24.37 -10.24
C ARG A 256 -12.83 -25.57 -9.30
N ASP A 257 -11.92 -25.64 -8.32
CA ASP A 257 -11.80 -26.76 -7.39
C ASP A 257 -12.68 -26.58 -6.13
N GLY A 258 -13.48 -25.52 -6.04
CA GLY A 258 -14.37 -25.24 -4.91
C GLY A 258 -13.63 -24.96 -3.60
N ILE A 259 -12.38 -24.46 -3.67
CA ILE A 259 -11.55 -24.15 -2.50
C ILE A 259 -12.01 -22.86 -1.85
N SER A 260 -12.47 -22.97 -0.62
CA SER A 260 -12.93 -21.84 0.19
C SER A 260 -11.80 -21.16 0.94
N ALA A 261 -11.94 -19.86 1.13
CA ALA A 261 -11.09 -19.08 2.03
C ALA A 261 -11.16 -19.56 3.49
N ARG A 262 -12.33 -20.02 3.96
CA ARG A 262 -12.61 -20.30 5.39
C ARG A 262 -13.32 -21.63 5.67
N GLY A 263 -13.65 -22.39 4.65
CA GLY A 263 -14.34 -23.70 4.79
C GLY A 263 -15.84 -23.62 5.07
N TYR A 264 -16.33 -22.54 5.65
CA TYR A 264 -17.73 -22.31 5.94
C TYR A 264 -18.12 -20.86 5.62
N GLU A 265 -19.24 -20.70 4.93
CA GLU A 265 -19.73 -19.41 4.45
C GLU A 265 -21.25 -19.39 4.52
N LYS A 266 -21.82 -18.59 5.43
CA LYS A 266 -23.26 -18.40 5.61
C LYS A 266 -23.72 -17.01 5.20
N VAL A 267 -22.92 -15.99 5.55
CA VAL A 267 -23.17 -14.58 5.24
C VAL A 267 -21.94 -13.99 4.58
N ARG A 268 -22.16 -13.19 3.55
CA ARG A 268 -21.10 -12.50 2.81
C ARG A 268 -21.18 -11.01 3.10
N LEU A 269 -20.05 -10.42 3.41
CA LEU A 269 -19.92 -9.02 3.78
C LEU A 269 -18.95 -8.31 2.82
N ILE A 270 -19.22 -7.04 2.58
CA ILE A 270 -18.27 -6.10 1.99
C ILE A 270 -17.76 -5.21 3.12
N HIS A 271 -16.45 -5.06 3.19
CA HIS A 271 -15.81 -4.09 4.07
C HIS A 271 -15.73 -2.75 3.35
N ASP A 272 -16.16 -1.69 3.99
CA ASP A 272 -15.99 -0.32 3.52
C ASP A 272 -15.05 0.45 4.46
N GLY A 273 -14.24 1.32 3.87
CA GLY A 273 -13.27 2.15 4.56
C GLY A 273 -11.88 1.51 4.77
N ILE A 274 -11.05 2.20 5.53
CA ILE A 274 -9.65 1.80 5.76
C ILE A 274 -9.62 0.63 6.74
N PRO A 275 -8.94 -0.49 6.40
CA PRO A 275 -8.79 -1.62 7.31
C PRO A 275 -8.08 -1.25 8.60
N PRO A 276 -8.41 -1.90 9.74
CA PRO A 276 -7.72 -1.68 11.00
C PRO A 276 -6.31 -2.29 10.96
N PHE A 277 -5.36 -1.59 10.35
CA PHE A 277 -4.00 -2.09 10.08
C PHE A 277 -3.30 -2.68 11.31
N TYR A 278 -3.43 -2.06 12.47
CA TYR A 278 -2.85 -2.53 13.73
C TYR A 278 -3.56 -3.77 14.30
N ARG A 279 -4.72 -4.11 13.78
CA ARG A 279 -5.55 -5.26 14.18
C ARG A 279 -6.18 -5.93 12.95
N ILE A 280 -5.42 -6.07 11.88
CA ILE A 280 -5.93 -6.59 10.58
C ILE A 280 -6.66 -7.94 10.70
N ASN A 281 -6.35 -8.74 11.73
CA ASN A 281 -7.05 -9.99 12.00
C ASN A 281 -8.51 -9.80 12.44
N LEU A 282 -8.94 -8.58 12.85
CA LEU A 282 -10.34 -8.28 13.11
C LEU A 282 -11.22 -8.51 11.88
N LEU A 283 -10.67 -8.38 10.67
CA LEU A 283 -11.37 -8.70 9.43
C LEU A 283 -11.79 -10.19 9.34
N ARG A 284 -11.24 -11.05 10.19
CA ARG A 284 -11.63 -12.46 10.30
C ARG A 284 -12.57 -12.77 11.45
N TYR A 285 -12.78 -11.85 12.35
CA TYR A 285 -13.66 -12.07 13.50
C TYR A 285 -15.09 -12.48 13.09
N PRO A 286 -15.71 -11.86 12.07
CA PRO A 286 -17.03 -12.30 11.61
C PRO A 286 -17.08 -13.76 11.15
N ALA A 287 -15.95 -14.32 10.68
CA ALA A 287 -15.90 -15.70 10.21
C ALA A 287 -16.12 -16.73 11.34
N GLU A 288 -15.88 -16.36 12.61
CA GLU A 288 -16.22 -17.19 13.78
C GLU A 288 -17.74 -17.41 13.91
N TYR A 289 -18.54 -16.60 13.23
CA TYR A 289 -20.01 -16.65 13.19
C TYR A 289 -20.55 -17.01 11.79
N GLY A 290 -19.68 -17.48 10.91
CA GLY A 290 -20.05 -17.86 9.55
C GLY A 290 -20.20 -16.71 8.55
N ALA A 291 -19.73 -15.51 8.89
CA ALA A 291 -19.75 -14.35 8.01
C ALA A 291 -18.37 -14.07 7.43
N ILE A 292 -18.22 -14.05 6.11
CA ILE A 292 -16.96 -13.84 5.41
C ILE A 292 -16.96 -12.47 4.74
N ILE A 293 -15.90 -11.68 4.97
CA ILE A 293 -15.67 -10.46 4.20
C ILE A 293 -15.00 -10.88 2.90
N VAL A 294 -15.71 -10.73 1.78
CA VAL A 294 -15.28 -11.19 0.45
C VAL A 294 -14.74 -10.07 -0.43
N GLY A 295 -14.89 -8.82 -0.03
CA GLY A 295 -14.40 -7.68 -0.79
C GLY A 295 -14.33 -6.41 0.07
N GLY A 296 -13.70 -5.40 -0.49
CA GLY A 296 -13.52 -4.08 0.09
C GLY A 296 -12.69 -3.18 -0.83
N PRO A 297 -12.29 -1.97 -0.40
CA PRO A 297 -11.49 -1.06 -1.19
C PRO A 297 -10.16 -1.70 -1.64
N LEU A 298 -9.78 -1.43 -2.88
CA LEU A 298 -8.53 -1.88 -3.50
C LEU A 298 -7.32 -1.05 -3.05
#